data_4ebfb43e2047e3c34a0b1f123857636d
#
_entry.id   4ebfb43e2047e3c34a0b1f123857636d
#
_cell.length_a   1.000
_cell.length_b   1.000
_cell.length_c   1.000
_cell.angle_alpha   90.00
_cell.angle_beta   90.00
_cell.angle_gamma   90.00
#
_symmetry.space_group_name_H-M   'P 1'
#
loop_
_entity.id
_entity.type
_entity.pdbx_description
1 polymer ?
#
loop_
_entity_poly.entity_id
_entity_poly.type
_entity_poly.pdbx_seq_one_letter_code
_entity_poly.pdbx_strand_id
1 'polypeptide(L)'
;MDFKGKSSLKLLDFSPAEIECLIDLASELKYKKKAGIPHRLCDGKNIALIFEKTSTRTRCSFEVAAYDLGMGVTYLDPQGSQIGKKESIADTARVLGRIYDGIEYRGYGQEIVEELAKYAGVPVWNGLTNEFHPTQILADFLTIKEKFGHLKGINFVYMGDARYNMGNSYMVGAAKMGMNFTVCSPEKYFPEKSLIETCMAVAKETGATITFETDPMKATKNADVIATDVWVSMGEPDEVWEERIKDLSPYQVNKSIMENAGEQAVFMHCLPSFHDLKTTLGKQIGEKFGISEMEVTDEVFESSQSIVFDEAENRMHTIKAVMAATL
;
A
#
# COMPACT_ATOMS: atom_id res chain seq x y z
N MET A 1 -4.49 -8.59 -22.08
CA MET A 1 -4.74 -7.15 -21.80
C MET A 1 -3.53 -6.36 -22.24
N ASP A 2 -3.71 -5.16 -22.74
CA ASP A 2 -2.59 -4.30 -23.13
C ASP A 2 -2.37 -3.23 -22.03
N PHE A 3 -1.24 -3.33 -21.34
CA PHE A 3 -0.81 -2.38 -20.31
C PHE A 3 0.32 -1.47 -20.81
N LYS A 4 0.86 -1.72 -22.01
CA LYS A 4 2.06 -1.04 -22.49
C LYS A 4 1.89 0.47 -22.49
N GLY A 5 2.81 1.17 -21.83
CA GLY A 5 2.78 2.62 -21.68
C GLY A 5 1.83 3.14 -20.58
N LYS A 6 1.04 2.27 -19.92
CA LYS A 6 0.08 2.67 -18.88
C LYS A 6 0.81 2.99 -17.58
N SER A 7 0.52 4.15 -16.99
CA SER A 7 0.97 4.50 -15.64
C SER A 7 0.11 3.83 -14.57
N SER A 8 0.69 3.59 -13.39
CA SER A 8 0.00 3.01 -12.24
C SER A 8 -0.01 4.00 -11.08
N LEU A 9 -1.00 4.89 -11.05
CA LEU A 9 -1.06 6.00 -10.10
C LEU A 9 -2.00 5.72 -8.92
N LYS A 10 -3.11 5.04 -9.18
CA LYS A 10 -4.11 4.58 -8.22
C LYS A 10 -4.91 3.42 -8.80
N LEU A 11 -5.46 2.53 -7.98
CA LEU A 11 -6.22 1.37 -8.47
C LEU A 11 -7.57 1.76 -9.12
N LEU A 12 -8.04 2.98 -8.91
CA LEU A 12 -9.21 3.52 -9.64
C LEU A 12 -9.00 3.53 -11.15
N ASP A 13 -7.75 3.68 -11.61
CA ASP A 13 -7.39 3.76 -13.03
C ASP A 13 -7.40 2.40 -13.74
N PHE A 14 -7.63 1.31 -12.98
CA PHE A 14 -7.66 -0.06 -13.49
C PHE A 14 -9.06 -0.67 -13.38
N SER A 15 -9.42 -1.49 -14.35
CA SER A 15 -10.59 -2.36 -14.23
C SER A 15 -10.30 -3.53 -13.27
N PRO A 16 -11.35 -4.18 -12.71
CA PRO A 16 -11.19 -5.38 -11.90
C PRO A 16 -10.35 -6.47 -12.59
N ALA A 17 -10.61 -6.70 -13.89
CA ALA A 17 -9.89 -7.69 -14.67
C ALA A 17 -8.40 -7.35 -14.88
N GLU A 18 -8.06 -6.06 -15.01
CA GLU A 18 -6.66 -5.62 -15.07
C GLU A 18 -5.94 -5.84 -13.73
N ILE A 19 -6.60 -5.54 -12.60
CA ILE A 19 -6.03 -5.79 -11.27
C ILE A 19 -5.79 -7.30 -11.08
N GLU A 20 -6.77 -8.14 -11.41
CA GLU A 20 -6.64 -9.60 -11.35
C GLU A 20 -5.45 -10.10 -12.20
N CYS A 21 -5.33 -9.59 -13.44
CA CYS A 21 -4.24 -9.94 -14.34
C CYS A 21 -2.85 -9.58 -13.76
N LEU A 22 -2.73 -8.42 -13.11
CA LEU A 22 -1.47 -8.00 -12.45
C LEU A 22 -1.13 -8.90 -11.25
N ILE A 23 -2.12 -9.30 -10.46
CA ILE A 23 -1.95 -10.23 -9.33
C ILE A 23 -1.52 -11.61 -9.83
N ASP A 24 -2.15 -12.13 -10.89
CA ASP A 24 -1.79 -13.43 -11.47
C ASP A 24 -0.38 -13.42 -12.07
N LEU A 25 -0.01 -12.36 -12.78
CA LEU A 25 1.35 -12.17 -13.27
C LEU A 25 2.37 -12.10 -12.12
N ALA A 26 2.02 -11.42 -11.03
CA ALA A 26 2.89 -11.37 -9.84
C ALA A 26 3.10 -12.74 -9.21
N SER A 27 2.05 -13.55 -9.12
CA SER A 27 2.12 -14.95 -8.66
C SER A 27 3.02 -15.80 -9.55
N GLU A 28 2.90 -15.67 -10.87
CA GLU A 28 3.76 -16.37 -11.84
C GLU A 28 5.24 -15.96 -11.68
N LEU A 29 5.51 -14.65 -11.57
CA LEU A 29 6.87 -14.12 -11.41
C LEU A 29 7.47 -14.49 -10.05
N LYS A 30 6.65 -14.57 -8.99
CA LYS A 30 7.05 -15.09 -7.67
C LYS A 30 7.48 -16.55 -7.78
N TYR A 31 6.67 -17.38 -8.43
CA TYR A 31 7.01 -18.78 -8.68
C TYR A 31 8.34 -18.92 -9.44
N LYS A 32 8.50 -18.18 -10.56
CA LYS A 32 9.75 -18.21 -11.36
C LYS A 32 10.96 -17.85 -10.52
N LYS A 33 10.89 -16.79 -9.69
CA LYS A 33 11.97 -16.40 -8.82
C LYS A 33 12.32 -17.48 -7.80
N LYS A 34 11.32 -18.04 -7.12
CA LYS A 34 11.53 -19.12 -6.11
C LYS A 34 12.08 -20.41 -6.74
N ALA A 35 11.71 -20.70 -7.98
CA ALA A 35 12.19 -21.87 -8.74
C ALA A 35 13.54 -21.63 -9.45
N GLY A 36 14.13 -20.42 -9.34
CA GLY A 36 15.38 -20.09 -10.04
C GLY A 36 15.25 -19.97 -11.56
N ILE A 37 14.03 -19.82 -12.08
CA ILE A 37 13.75 -19.68 -13.52
C ILE A 37 14.03 -18.24 -13.97
N PRO A 38 14.94 -18.00 -14.94
CA PRO A 38 15.23 -16.68 -15.45
C PRO A 38 13.97 -16.01 -16.05
N HIS A 39 13.77 -14.72 -15.73
CA HIS A 39 12.61 -13.96 -16.20
C HIS A 39 12.95 -12.48 -16.48
N ARG A 40 14.02 -12.26 -17.26
CA ARG A 40 14.52 -10.93 -17.66
C ARG A 40 13.66 -10.32 -18.78
N LEU A 41 12.39 -10.03 -18.47
CA LEU A 41 11.39 -9.58 -19.43
C LEU A 41 11.62 -8.16 -19.97
N CYS A 42 12.43 -7.35 -19.27
CA CYS A 42 12.71 -5.96 -19.60
C CYS A 42 14.21 -5.70 -19.76
N ASP A 43 14.94 -6.67 -20.34
CA ASP A 43 16.39 -6.61 -20.46
C ASP A 43 16.86 -5.37 -21.21
N GLY A 44 17.86 -4.68 -20.65
CA GLY A 44 18.44 -3.45 -21.22
C GLY A 44 17.66 -2.16 -20.98
N LYS A 45 16.47 -2.20 -20.36
CA LYS A 45 15.72 -1.00 -19.96
C LYS A 45 16.30 -0.37 -18.70
N ASN A 46 16.01 0.93 -18.50
CA ASN A 46 16.47 1.69 -17.35
C ASN A 46 15.32 2.45 -16.71
N ILE A 47 15.29 2.49 -15.39
CA ILE A 47 14.25 3.19 -14.64
C ILE A 47 14.84 4.19 -13.63
N ALA A 48 14.10 5.27 -13.37
CA ALA A 48 14.41 6.21 -12.31
C ALA A 48 13.48 5.96 -11.10
N LEU A 49 14.06 5.99 -9.90
CA LEU A 49 13.33 5.94 -8.64
C LEU A 49 13.46 7.29 -7.93
N ILE A 50 12.36 8.04 -7.86
CA ILE A 50 12.30 9.37 -7.24
C ILE A 50 11.70 9.25 -5.84
N PHE A 51 12.48 9.57 -4.82
CA PHE A 51 12.03 9.52 -3.43
C PHE A 51 12.10 10.90 -2.79
N GLU A 52 10.95 11.48 -2.46
CA GLU A 52 10.84 12.65 -1.58
C GLU A 52 10.59 12.22 -0.12
N LYS A 53 9.98 11.05 0.07
CA LYS A 53 9.86 10.35 1.37
C LYS A 53 10.74 9.11 1.37
N THR A 54 11.58 8.96 2.37
CA THR A 54 12.44 7.78 2.51
C THR A 54 11.64 6.49 2.67
N SER A 55 12.17 5.38 2.18
CA SER A 55 11.57 4.05 2.35
C SER A 55 12.59 2.96 2.09
N THR A 56 12.76 2.05 3.03
CA THR A 56 13.57 0.83 2.84
C THR A 56 12.85 -0.15 1.93
N ARG A 57 11.60 -0.52 2.27
CA ARG A 57 10.85 -1.57 1.57
C ARG A 57 10.52 -1.22 0.12
N THR A 58 9.98 -0.04 -0.14
CA THR A 58 9.63 0.37 -1.51
C THR A 58 10.87 0.43 -2.38
N ARG A 59 11.97 1.04 -1.90
CA ARG A 59 13.24 1.10 -2.63
C ARG A 59 13.77 -0.29 -2.95
N CYS A 60 13.95 -1.15 -1.94
CA CYS A 60 14.45 -2.51 -2.14
C CYS A 60 13.55 -3.31 -3.09
N SER A 61 12.22 -3.18 -2.98
CA SER A 61 11.28 -3.89 -3.85
C SER A 61 11.42 -3.48 -5.32
N PHE A 62 11.50 -2.17 -5.62
CA PHE A 62 11.72 -1.69 -6.98
C PHE A 62 13.10 -2.07 -7.53
N GLU A 63 14.17 -1.87 -6.74
CA GLU A 63 15.53 -2.22 -7.17
C GLU A 63 15.67 -3.70 -7.50
N VAL A 64 15.25 -4.59 -6.57
CA VAL A 64 15.36 -6.04 -6.78
C VAL A 64 14.43 -6.50 -7.91
N ALA A 65 13.21 -6.00 -7.99
CA ALA A 65 12.30 -6.31 -9.09
C ALA A 65 12.87 -5.90 -10.45
N ALA A 66 13.48 -4.72 -10.53
CA ALA A 66 14.15 -4.24 -11.74
C ALA A 66 15.33 -5.13 -12.14
N TYR A 67 16.19 -5.50 -11.20
CA TYR A 67 17.33 -6.39 -11.47
C TYR A 67 16.89 -7.78 -11.94
N ASP A 68 15.83 -8.34 -11.33
CA ASP A 68 15.24 -9.61 -11.76
C ASP A 68 14.73 -9.53 -13.22
N LEU A 69 14.16 -8.39 -13.61
CA LEU A 69 13.67 -8.14 -14.97
C LEU A 69 14.77 -7.76 -15.97
N GLY A 70 16.01 -7.56 -15.52
CA GLY A 70 17.17 -7.19 -16.38
C GLY A 70 17.35 -5.70 -16.60
N MET A 71 16.79 -4.86 -15.74
CA MET A 71 16.82 -3.40 -15.86
C MET A 71 17.94 -2.77 -15.07
N GLY A 72 18.44 -1.60 -15.55
CA GLY A 72 19.23 -0.66 -14.76
C GLY A 72 18.35 0.26 -13.91
N VAL A 73 18.88 0.69 -12.76
CA VAL A 73 18.16 1.54 -11.81
C VAL A 73 19.00 2.74 -11.41
N THR A 74 18.38 3.93 -11.41
CA THR A 74 18.96 5.13 -10.81
C THR A 74 18.05 5.58 -9.65
N TYR A 75 18.62 5.66 -8.45
CA TYR A 75 17.95 6.18 -7.28
C TYR A 75 18.21 7.68 -7.12
N LEU A 76 17.16 8.47 -7.05
CA LEU A 76 17.20 9.92 -6.86
C LEU A 76 16.63 10.23 -5.46
N ASP A 77 17.52 10.52 -4.52
CA ASP A 77 17.17 10.83 -3.14
C ASP A 77 16.63 12.27 -2.98
N PRO A 78 15.98 12.60 -1.83
CA PRO A 78 15.42 13.94 -1.60
C PRO A 78 16.47 15.07 -1.59
N GLN A 79 17.74 14.76 -1.30
CA GLN A 79 18.83 15.76 -1.23
C GLN A 79 19.48 15.93 -2.60
N GLY A 80 19.60 14.85 -3.36
CA GLY A 80 20.23 14.83 -4.70
C GLY A 80 19.32 15.32 -5.83
N SER A 81 18.00 15.46 -5.59
CA SER A 81 17.03 15.89 -6.60
C SER A 81 16.76 17.40 -6.55
N GLN A 82 16.58 18.01 -7.73
CA GLN A 82 16.16 19.40 -7.90
C GLN A 82 14.64 19.56 -8.12
N ILE A 83 13.90 18.45 -8.12
CA ILE A 83 12.45 18.38 -8.37
C ILE A 83 11.70 19.31 -7.42
N GLY A 84 10.85 20.16 -7.98
CA GLY A 84 10.04 21.11 -7.21
C GLY A 84 10.82 22.23 -6.51
N LYS A 85 12.17 22.26 -6.64
CA LYS A 85 13.01 23.29 -6.02
C LYS A 85 13.51 24.32 -7.05
N LYS A 86 14.33 23.85 -8.01
CA LYS A 86 14.86 24.69 -9.09
C LYS A 86 14.33 24.31 -10.46
N GLU A 87 13.66 23.15 -10.56
CA GLU A 87 13.06 22.65 -11.78
C GLU A 87 11.61 22.27 -11.51
N SER A 88 10.71 22.58 -12.46
CA SER A 88 9.30 22.22 -12.35
C SER A 88 9.12 20.70 -12.46
N ILE A 89 8.03 20.18 -11.89
CA ILE A 89 7.66 18.74 -12.02
C ILE A 89 7.54 18.37 -13.51
N ALA A 90 6.89 19.22 -14.31
CA ALA A 90 6.71 18.99 -15.74
C ALA A 90 8.03 18.93 -16.52
N ASP A 91 9.02 19.79 -16.20
CA ASP A 91 10.30 19.80 -16.89
C ASP A 91 11.15 18.60 -16.47
N THR A 92 11.19 18.29 -15.18
CA THR A 92 11.80 17.05 -14.67
C THR A 92 11.23 15.82 -15.37
N ALA A 93 9.89 15.73 -15.47
CA ALA A 93 9.22 14.63 -16.15
C ALA A 93 9.66 14.48 -17.62
N ARG A 94 9.73 15.59 -18.36
CA ARG A 94 10.16 15.59 -19.77
C ARG A 94 11.63 15.16 -19.93
N VAL A 95 12.51 15.58 -19.01
CA VAL A 95 13.93 15.19 -19.03
C VAL A 95 14.07 13.71 -18.72
N LEU A 96 13.49 13.25 -17.60
CA LEU A 96 13.62 11.86 -17.17
C LEU A 96 12.96 10.89 -18.15
N GLY A 97 11.80 11.24 -18.72
CA GLY A 97 11.13 10.43 -19.72
C GLY A 97 11.86 10.29 -21.05
N ARG A 98 12.91 11.10 -21.30
CA ARG A 98 13.82 10.94 -22.45
C ARG A 98 15.08 10.15 -22.13
N ILE A 99 15.37 9.94 -20.85
CA ILE A 99 16.54 9.22 -20.36
C ILE A 99 16.16 7.79 -19.95
N TYR A 100 14.98 7.63 -19.31
CA TYR A 100 14.54 6.37 -18.73
C TYR A 100 13.31 5.81 -19.45
N ASP A 101 13.11 4.49 -19.34
CA ASP A 101 11.95 3.77 -19.88
C ASP A 101 10.74 3.81 -18.95
N GLY A 102 10.96 4.12 -17.66
CA GLY A 102 9.89 4.24 -16.65
C GLY A 102 10.39 5.00 -15.42
N ILE A 103 9.45 5.56 -14.66
CA ILE A 103 9.73 6.41 -13.49
C ILE A 103 8.86 5.95 -12.31
N GLU A 104 9.49 5.67 -11.18
CA GLU A 104 8.78 5.53 -9.90
C GLU A 104 8.84 6.86 -9.14
N TYR A 105 7.76 7.19 -8.47
CA TYR A 105 7.67 8.33 -7.58
C TYR A 105 7.11 7.92 -6.21
N ARG A 106 7.81 8.28 -5.15
CA ARG A 106 7.34 8.19 -3.78
C ARG A 106 7.49 9.54 -3.08
N GLY A 107 6.37 10.14 -2.70
CA GLY A 107 6.41 11.50 -2.14
C GLY A 107 5.13 11.91 -1.40
N TYR A 108 4.71 13.13 -1.63
CA TYR A 108 3.64 13.77 -0.89
C TYR A 108 2.32 13.76 -1.66
N GLY A 109 2.05 14.76 -2.48
CA GLY A 109 0.76 14.96 -3.13
C GLY A 109 0.54 14.04 -4.34
N GLN A 110 -0.69 13.60 -4.52
CA GLN A 110 -1.10 12.80 -5.69
C GLN A 110 -0.97 13.60 -6.99
N GLU A 111 -1.18 14.92 -6.92
CA GLU A 111 -1.04 15.83 -8.06
C GLU A 111 0.37 15.81 -8.66
N ILE A 112 1.41 15.57 -7.84
CA ILE A 112 2.80 15.51 -8.28
C ILE A 112 3.03 14.29 -9.17
N VAL A 113 2.59 13.11 -8.73
CA VAL A 113 2.75 11.88 -9.53
C VAL A 113 1.87 11.88 -10.78
N GLU A 114 0.71 12.53 -10.72
CA GLU A 114 -0.18 12.72 -11.88
C GLU A 114 0.44 13.69 -12.89
N GLU A 115 1.10 14.77 -12.44
CA GLU A 115 1.82 15.69 -13.31
C GLU A 115 3.05 15.02 -13.95
N LEU A 116 3.83 14.23 -13.19
CA LEU A 116 4.90 13.41 -13.74
C LEU A 116 4.38 12.49 -14.85
N ALA A 117 3.31 11.75 -14.62
CA ALA A 117 2.72 10.84 -15.61
C ALA A 117 2.24 11.57 -16.86
N LYS A 118 1.69 12.78 -16.71
CA LYS A 118 1.21 13.60 -17.82
C LYS A 118 2.31 14.03 -18.79
N TYR A 119 3.52 14.29 -18.29
CA TYR A 119 4.60 14.90 -19.09
C TYR A 119 5.78 13.98 -19.37
N ALA A 120 5.90 12.82 -18.69
CA ALA A 120 7.04 11.93 -18.85
C ALA A 120 7.10 11.25 -20.23
N GLY A 121 5.94 10.88 -20.80
CA GLY A 121 5.88 10.10 -22.05
C GLY A 121 6.30 8.63 -21.89
N VAL A 122 6.57 8.19 -20.66
CA VAL A 122 6.86 6.81 -20.26
C VAL A 122 6.00 6.45 -19.05
N PRO A 123 5.81 5.14 -18.73
CA PRO A 123 5.06 4.74 -17.54
C PRO A 123 5.59 5.37 -16.25
N VAL A 124 4.67 5.85 -15.42
CA VAL A 124 4.97 6.35 -14.08
C VAL A 124 4.25 5.46 -13.06
N TRP A 125 4.98 5.05 -12.02
CA TRP A 125 4.46 4.18 -10.95
C TRP A 125 4.46 4.93 -9.63
N ASN A 126 3.30 4.96 -8.98
CA ASN A 126 3.13 5.54 -7.66
C ASN A 126 3.63 4.57 -6.58
N GLY A 127 4.80 4.84 -6.02
CA GLY A 127 5.36 4.10 -4.90
C GLY A 127 4.69 4.42 -3.56
N LEU A 128 4.16 5.62 -3.40
CA LEU A 128 3.26 6.13 -2.34
C LEU A 128 3.07 7.64 -2.50
N THR A 129 1.84 8.08 -2.32
CA THR A 129 1.48 9.49 -2.03
C THR A 129 0.73 9.58 -0.70
N ASN A 130 0.32 10.77 -0.29
CA ASN A 130 -0.56 10.94 0.89
C ASN A 130 -1.92 10.30 0.67
N GLU A 131 -2.39 10.26 -0.56
CA GLU A 131 -3.75 9.84 -0.94
C GLU A 131 -3.81 8.35 -1.31
N PHE A 132 -2.76 7.79 -1.97
CA PHE A 132 -2.80 6.43 -2.47
C PHE A 132 -1.46 5.68 -2.37
N HIS A 133 -1.57 4.36 -2.20
CA HIS A 133 -0.43 3.42 -2.20
C HIS A 133 -0.76 2.15 -3.01
N PRO A 134 -0.95 2.25 -4.34
CA PRO A 134 -1.43 1.14 -5.16
C PRO A 134 -0.54 -0.10 -5.13
N THR A 135 0.78 0.09 -5.03
CA THR A 135 1.74 -1.03 -4.97
C THR A 135 1.63 -1.85 -3.69
N GLN A 136 1.19 -1.24 -2.58
CA GLN A 136 0.90 -1.97 -1.35
C GLN A 136 -0.35 -2.84 -1.53
N ILE A 137 -1.43 -2.26 -2.01
CA ILE A 137 -2.70 -2.98 -2.13
C ILE A 137 -2.63 -4.18 -3.08
N LEU A 138 -1.86 -4.08 -4.17
CA LEU A 138 -1.62 -5.23 -5.04
C LEU A 138 -0.89 -6.36 -4.28
N ALA A 139 0.07 -6.03 -3.42
CA ALA A 139 0.79 -7.01 -2.60
C ALA A 139 -0.13 -7.65 -1.56
N ASP A 140 -0.96 -6.84 -0.91
CA ASP A 140 -1.91 -7.29 0.09
C ASP A 140 -2.94 -8.25 -0.54
N PHE A 141 -3.43 -7.91 -1.71
CA PHE A 141 -4.38 -8.76 -2.44
C PHE A 141 -3.74 -10.05 -2.96
N LEU A 142 -2.48 -10.03 -3.40
CA LEU A 142 -1.75 -11.25 -3.70
C LEU A 142 -1.65 -12.14 -2.44
N THR A 143 -1.31 -11.55 -1.29
CA THR A 143 -1.17 -12.25 -0.01
C THR A 143 -2.50 -12.86 0.45
N ILE A 144 -3.59 -12.10 0.36
CA ILE A 144 -4.94 -12.59 0.66
C ILE A 144 -5.34 -13.72 -0.30
N LYS A 145 -5.05 -13.57 -1.60
CA LYS A 145 -5.33 -14.61 -2.60
C LYS A 145 -4.51 -15.89 -2.36
N GLU A 146 -3.26 -15.77 -1.95
CA GLU A 146 -2.42 -16.91 -1.55
C GLU A 146 -2.98 -17.63 -0.32
N LYS A 147 -3.54 -16.90 0.65
CA LYS A 147 -4.11 -17.45 1.89
C LYS A 147 -5.49 -18.07 1.69
N PHE A 148 -6.40 -17.40 0.99
CA PHE A 148 -7.81 -17.78 0.90
C PHE A 148 -8.22 -18.33 -0.48
N GLY A 149 -7.37 -18.21 -1.50
CA GLY A 149 -7.64 -18.67 -2.86
C GLY A 149 -8.48 -17.70 -3.72
N HIS A 150 -9.06 -16.66 -3.12
CA HIS A 150 -9.91 -15.67 -3.79
C HIS A 150 -9.87 -14.33 -3.08
N LEU A 151 -10.42 -13.28 -3.75
CA LEU A 151 -10.60 -11.95 -3.17
C LEU A 151 -12.08 -11.61 -2.99
N LYS A 152 -12.92 -11.97 -3.97
CA LYS A 152 -14.35 -11.64 -3.94
C LYS A 152 -15.03 -12.23 -2.72
N GLY A 153 -15.77 -11.38 -1.98
CA GLY A 153 -16.54 -11.77 -0.80
C GLY A 153 -15.72 -11.89 0.50
N ILE A 154 -14.39 -11.69 0.47
CA ILE A 154 -13.56 -11.61 1.69
C ILE A 154 -14.07 -10.48 2.58
N ASN A 155 -14.25 -10.77 3.86
CA ASN A 155 -14.60 -9.78 4.89
C ASN A 155 -13.33 -9.11 5.40
N PHE A 156 -13.06 -7.92 4.90
CA PHE A 156 -11.84 -7.18 5.17
C PHE A 156 -12.13 -5.96 6.05
N VAL A 157 -11.49 -5.88 7.20
CA VAL A 157 -11.61 -4.76 8.14
C VAL A 157 -10.31 -3.99 8.20
N TYR A 158 -10.37 -2.68 7.96
CA TYR A 158 -9.27 -1.75 8.23
C TYR A 158 -9.55 -0.98 9.51
N MET A 159 -8.62 -1.05 10.47
CA MET A 159 -8.74 -0.38 11.77
C MET A 159 -7.72 0.75 11.89
N GLY A 160 -8.18 1.95 12.24
CA GLY A 160 -7.30 3.12 12.42
C GLY A 160 -7.70 4.35 11.61
N ASP A 161 -6.74 5.23 11.31
CA ASP A 161 -7.01 6.44 10.51
C ASP A 161 -7.15 6.10 9.02
N ALA A 162 -8.36 6.18 8.51
CA ALA A 162 -8.67 5.81 7.13
C ALA A 162 -8.64 6.99 6.13
N ARG A 163 -8.26 8.18 6.55
CA ARG A 163 -8.25 9.39 5.70
C ARG A 163 -7.10 9.44 4.71
N TYR A 164 -6.05 8.64 4.93
CA TYR A 164 -4.81 8.67 4.16
C TYR A 164 -4.67 7.48 3.23
N ASN A 165 -3.48 7.31 2.66
CA ASN A 165 -3.21 6.40 1.55
C ASN A 165 -3.65 4.95 1.79
N MET A 166 -3.45 4.37 2.98
CA MET A 166 -3.83 2.97 3.22
C MET A 166 -5.34 2.79 3.27
N GLY A 167 -6.07 3.57 4.09
CA GLY A 167 -7.53 3.52 4.16
C GLY A 167 -8.20 3.78 2.81
N ASN A 168 -7.74 4.82 2.11
CA ASN A 168 -8.22 5.16 0.77
C ASN A 168 -7.97 4.04 -0.23
N SER A 169 -6.75 3.50 -0.27
CA SER A 169 -6.36 2.49 -1.25
C SER A 169 -7.01 1.14 -0.99
N TYR A 170 -7.19 0.74 0.28
CA TYR A 170 -7.96 -0.46 0.62
C TYR A 170 -9.42 -0.33 0.20
N MET A 171 -10.06 0.80 0.48
CA MET A 171 -11.45 1.03 0.08
C MET A 171 -11.63 0.95 -1.44
N VAL A 172 -10.72 1.59 -2.20
CA VAL A 172 -10.71 1.53 -3.66
C VAL A 172 -10.51 0.10 -4.16
N GLY A 173 -9.48 -0.57 -3.66
CA GLY A 173 -9.15 -1.93 -4.07
C GLY A 173 -10.25 -2.92 -3.75
N ALA A 174 -10.82 -2.87 -2.55
CA ALA A 174 -11.91 -3.72 -2.12
C ALA A 174 -13.19 -3.50 -2.97
N ALA A 175 -13.51 -2.24 -3.28
CA ALA A 175 -14.60 -1.90 -4.19
C ALA A 175 -14.40 -2.53 -5.58
N LYS A 176 -13.17 -2.47 -6.12
CA LYS A 176 -12.82 -3.07 -7.43
C LYS A 176 -12.89 -4.59 -7.42
N MET A 177 -12.46 -5.25 -6.34
CA MET A 177 -12.32 -6.71 -6.29
C MET A 177 -13.54 -7.43 -5.71
N GLY A 178 -14.65 -6.71 -5.42
CA GLY A 178 -15.88 -7.34 -4.93
C GLY A 178 -15.78 -7.86 -3.49
N MET A 179 -14.95 -7.22 -2.65
CA MET A 179 -14.77 -7.58 -1.25
C MET A 179 -15.82 -6.90 -0.35
N ASN A 180 -16.04 -7.46 0.84
CA ASN A 180 -16.82 -6.81 1.91
C ASN A 180 -15.83 -6.02 2.77
N PHE A 181 -15.81 -4.71 2.60
CA PHE A 181 -14.84 -3.84 3.27
C PHE A 181 -15.49 -3.02 4.37
N THR A 182 -14.91 -3.04 5.55
CA THR A 182 -15.34 -2.24 6.69
C THR A 182 -14.21 -1.31 7.14
N VAL A 183 -14.48 -0.01 7.15
CA VAL A 183 -13.64 0.98 7.83
C VAL A 183 -14.06 1.01 9.29
N CYS A 184 -13.18 0.59 10.19
CA CYS A 184 -13.38 0.62 11.64
C CYS A 184 -12.55 1.75 12.25
N SER A 185 -13.20 2.88 12.57
CA SER A 185 -12.54 4.11 12.99
C SER A 185 -13.52 5.08 13.65
N PRO A 186 -13.07 6.06 14.45
CA PRO A 186 -13.92 7.21 14.77
C PRO A 186 -14.35 7.95 13.50
N GLU A 187 -15.58 8.47 13.44
CA GLU A 187 -16.14 9.12 12.24
C GLU A 187 -15.23 10.22 11.64
N LYS A 188 -14.53 10.98 12.49
CA LYS A 188 -13.60 12.03 12.05
C LYS A 188 -12.38 11.53 11.29
N TYR A 189 -12.13 10.22 11.29
CA TYR A 189 -11.04 9.55 10.58
C TYR A 189 -11.53 8.70 9.39
N PHE A 190 -12.79 8.85 8.98
CA PHE A 190 -13.27 8.24 7.75
C PHE A 190 -12.69 8.93 6.51
N PRO A 191 -12.59 8.24 5.38
CA PRO A 191 -12.13 8.82 4.12
C PRO A 191 -13.00 10.00 3.67
N GLU A 192 -12.47 10.80 2.76
CA GLU A 192 -13.21 11.91 2.15
C GLU A 192 -14.48 11.43 1.46
N LYS A 193 -15.58 12.19 1.64
CA LYS A 193 -16.92 11.85 1.13
C LYS A 193 -16.95 11.60 -0.38
N SER A 194 -16.22 12.40 -1.16
CA SER A 194 -16.12 12.26 -2.61
C SER A 194 -15.52 10.90 -3.04
N LEU A 195 -14.51 10.43 -2.30
CA LEU A 195 -13.90 9.13 -2.55
C LEU A 195 -14.86 7.99 -2.13
N ILE A 196 -15.54 8.14 -0.99
CA ILE A 196 -16.57 7.18 -0.55
C ILE A 196 -17.65 7.02 -1.63
N GLU A 197 -18.19 8.13 -2.14
CA GLU A 197 -19.22 8.12 -3.20
C GLU A 197 -18.73 7.40 -4.47
N THR A 198 -17.49 7.67 -4.86
CA THR A 198 -16.84 7.00 -6.01
C THR A 198 -16.72 5.49 -5.77
N CYS A 199 -16.22 5.07 -4.61
CA CYS A 199 -16.05 3.66 -4.27
C CYS A 199 -17.41 2.93 -4.14
N MET A 200 -18.43 3.59 -3.59
CA MET A 200 -19.79 3.06 -3.53
C MET A 200 -20.39 2.83 -4.93
N ALA A 201 -20.10 3.70 -5.88
CA ALA A 201 -20.54 3.51 -7.26
C ALA A 201 -19.86 2.26 -7.89
N VAL A 202 -18.55 2.12 -7.73
CA VAL A 202 -17.80 0.94 -8.19
C VAL A 202 -18.30 -0.34 -7.50
N ALA A 203 -18.55 -0.30 -6.19
CA ALA A 203 -19.02 -1.44 -5.42
C ALA A 203 -20.36 -1.99 -5.94
N LYS A 204 -21.27 -1.14 -6.41
CA LYS A 204 -22.53 -1.56 -7.05
C LYS A 204 -22.31 -2.41 -8.30
N GLU A 205 -21.25 -2.13 -9.05
CA GLU A 205 -20.94 -2.86 -10.29
C GLU A 205 -20.25 -4.19 -10.02
N THR A 206 -19.40 -4.26 -9.00
CA THR A 206 -18.59 -5.44 -8.67
C THR A 206 -19.27 -6.41 -7.69
N GLY A 207 -20.28 -5.93 -6.98
CA GLY A 207 -20.94 -6.64 -5.89
C GLY A 207 -20.19 -6.53 -4.56
N ALA A 208 -19.27 -5.59 -4.42
CA ALA A 208 -18.61 -5.26 -3.15
C ALA A 208 -19.60 -4.59 -2.17
N THR A 209 -19.30 -4.70 -0.88
CA THR A 209 -19.95 -3.88 0.15
C THR A 209 -18.91 -3.00 0.84
N ILE A 210 -19.27 -1.75 1.15
CA ILE A 210 -18.42 -0.83 1.91
C ILE A 210 -19.22 -0.35 3.11
N THR A 211 -18.72 -0.55 4.30
CA THR A 211 -19.37 -0.19 5.56
C THR A 211 -18.42 0.64 6.43
N PHE A 212 -19.01 1.43 7.33
CA PHE A 212 -18.31 2.26 8.29
C PHE A 212 -18.86 1.92 9.67
N GLU A 213 -17.98 1.53 10.58
CA GLU A 213 -18.35 1.10 11.93
C GLU A 213 -17.39 1.73 12.95
N THR A 214 -17.97 2.25 14.03
CA THR A 214 -17.19 2.87 15.11
C THR A 214 -16.96 1.92 16.30
N ASP A 215 -17.65 0.78 16.34
CA ASP A 215 -17.50 -0.25 17.36
C ASP A 215 -16.56 -1.36 16.83
N PRO A 216 -15.31 -1.49 17.38
CA PRO A 216 -14.37 -2.50 16.93
C PRO A 216 -14.87 -3.94 17.01
N MET A 217 -15.67 -4.28 18.03
CA MET A 217 -16.18 -5.64 18.20
C MET A 217 -17.30 -5.98 17.21
N LYS A 218 -18.06 -4.99 16.75
CA LYS A 218 -19.01 -5.19 15.67
C LYS A 218 -18.32 -5.29 14.31
N ALA A 219 -17.35 -4.40 14.07
CA ALA A 219 -16.62 -4.35 12.80
C ALA A 219 -15.87 -5.66 12.53
N THR A 220 -15.20 -6.21 13.53
CA THR A 220 -14.30 -7.36 13.37
C THR A 220 -14.95 -8.72 13.49
N LYS A 221 -16.25 -8.77 13.81
CA LYS A 221 -16.96 -10.04 13.95
C LYS A 221 -16.97 -10.83 12.64
N ASN A 222 -16.38 -12.04 12.67
CA ASN A 222 -16.22 -12.92 11.51
C ASN A 222 -15.46 -12.28 10.34
N ALA A 223 -14.52 -11.37 10.61
CA ALA A 223 -13.64 -10.85 9.61
C ALA A 223 -12.63 -11.94 9.16
N ASP A 224 -12.33 -11.98 7.85
CA ASP A 224 -11.28 -12.85 7.30
C ASP A 224 -9.91 -12.17 7.43
N VAL A 225 -9.89 -10.85 7.25
CA VAL A 225 -8.67 -10.03 7.26
C VAL A 225 -8.87 -8.81 8.16
N ILE A 226 -7.92 -8.57 9.06
CA ILE A 226 -7.81 -7.35 9.84
C ILE A 226 -6.49 -6.68 9.47
N ALA A 227 -6.57 -5.46 8.97
CA ALA A 227 -5.40 -4.64 8.65
C ALA A 227 -5.41 -3.33 9.44
N THR A 228 -4.23 -2.83 9.76
CA THR A 228 -4.03 -1.52 10.37
C THR A 228 -2.77 -0.85 9.79
N ASP A 229 -2.58 0.40 10.15
CA ASP A 229 -1.38 1.18 9.85
C ASP A 229 -1.03 2.06 11.06
N VAL A 230 0.16 2.63 11.08
CA VAL A 230 0.61 3.54 12.13
C VAL A 230 -0.41 4.66 12.37
N TRP A 231 -0.62 5.03 13.63
CA TRP A 231 -1.58 6.07 13.99
C TRP A 231 -1.17 7.47 13.55
N VAL A 232 0.13 7.70 13.39
CA VAL A 232 0.69 8.96 12.89
C VAL A 232 1.55 8.68 11.68
N SER A 233 1.15 9.23 10.53
CA SER A 233 1.82 9.02 9.27
C SER A 233 3.13 9.79 9.17
N MET A 234 4.05 9.30 8.35
CA MET A 234 5.33 9.96 8.07
C MET A 234 5.13 11.37 7.52
N GLY A 235 5.65 12.36 8.24
CA GLY A 235 5.55 13.78 7.87
C GLY A 235 4.44 14.55 8.56
N GLU A 236 3.63 13.89 9.41
CA GLU A 236 2.74 14.60 10.33
C GLU A 236 3.54 15.21 11.50
N PRO A 237 3.10 16.36 12.07
CA PRO A 237 3.78 17.00 13.17
C PRO A 237 3.65 16.21 14.48
N ASP A 238 4.65 16.37 15.38
CA ASP A 238 4.69 15.62 16.66
C ASP A 238 3.53 15.96 17.61
N GLU A 239 2.89 17.10 17.43
CA GLU A 239 1.77 17.56 18.26
C GLU A 239 0.51 16.69 18.11
N VAL A 240 0.37 15.97 16.99
CA VAL A 240 -0.82 15.13 16.74
C VAL A 240 -0.81 13.82 17.53
N TRP A 241 0.34 13.38 18.06
CA TRP A 241 0.47 12.09 18.75
C TRP A 241 -0.52 11.92 19.92
N GLU A 242 -0.67 12.94 20.78
CA GLU A 242 -1.55 12.85 21.94
C GLU A 242 -3.01 12.61 21.53
N GLU A 243 -3.49 13.38 20.55
CA GLU A 243 -4.85 13.22 20.02
C GLU A 243 -5.03 11.85 19.37
N ARG A 244 -4.07 11.42 18.53
CA ARG A 244 -4.14 10.13 17.85
C ARG A 244 -4.14 8.95 18.81
N ILE A 245 -3.27 8.94 19.81
CA ILE A 245 -3.24 7.90 20.83
C ILE A 245 -4.57 7.85 21.57
N LYS A 246 -5.09 8.99 22.01
CA LYS A 246 -6.38 9.06 22.71
C LYS A 246 -7.53 8.49 21.89
N ASP A 247 -7.61 8.89 20.63
CA ASP A 247 -8.74 8.53 19.77
C ASP A 247 -8.66 7.11 19.20
N LEU A 248 -7.43 6.65 18.90
CA LEU A 248 -7.22 5.38 18.19
C LEU A 248 -6.85 4.22 19.12
N SER A 249 -6.50 4.45 20.40
CA SER A 249 -6.28 3.36 21.36
C SER A 249 -7.43 2.34 21.44
N PRO A 250 -8.72 2.73 21.33
CA PRO A 250 -9.81 1.74 21.28
C PRO A 250 -9.81 0.87 20.01
N TYR A 251 -9.07 1.28 19.01
CA TYR A 251 -8.95 0.60 17.70
C TYR A 251 -7.62 -0.16 17.54
N GLN A 252 -6.88 -0.35 18.62
CA GLN A 252 -5.70 -1.20 18.63
C GLN A 252 -6.08 -2.65 18.28
N VAL A 253 -5.35 -3.24 17.33
CA VAL A 253 -5.51 -4.67 17.03
C VAL A 253 -4.82 -5.49 18.10
N ASN A 254 -5.60 -6.16 18.91
CA ASN A 254 -5.15 -6.98 20.03
C ASN A 254 -5.78 -8.38 19.98
N LYS A 255 -5.42 -9.23 20.93
CA LYS A 255 -5.89 -10.61 20.99
C LYS A 255 -7.43 -10.72 20.97
N SER A 256 -8.15 -9.88 21.70
CA SER A 256 -9.63 -9.94 21.74
C SER A 256 -10.27 -9.60 20.38
N ILE A 257 -9.65 -8.72 19.63
CA ILE A 257 -10.05 -8.38 18.25
C ILE A 257 -9.86 -9.59 17.34
N MET A 258 -8.69 -10.25 17.41
CA MET A 258 -8.40 -11.43 16.58
C MET A 258 -9.28 -12.63 16.96
N GLU A 259 -9.51 -12.85 18.25
CA GLU A 259 -10.45 -13.89 18.72
C GLU A 259 -11.89 -13.65 18.24
N ASN A 260 -12.35 -12.39 18.21
CA ASN A 260 -13.66 -12.02 17.71
C ASN A 260 -13.81 -12.24 16.20
N ALA A 261 -12.73 -12.06 15.44
CA ALA A 261 -12.68 -12.37 14.01
C ALA A 261 -12.70 -13.89 13.76
N GLY A 262 -11.98 -14.65 14.59
CA GLY A 262 -11.93 -16.11 14.54
C GLY A 262 -10.55 -16.66 14.21
N GLU A 263 -10.37 -17.98 14.38
CA GLU A 263 -9.08 -18.66 14.25
C GLU A 263 -8.48 -18.61 12.84
N GLN A 264 -9.32 -18.46 11.80
CA GLN A 264 -8.87 -18.39 10.41
C GLN A 264 -8.55 -16.98 9.95
N ALA A 265 -8.91 -15.96 10.74
CA ALA A 265 -8.60 -14.57 10.44
C ALA A 265 -7.09 -14.32 10.41
N VAL A 266 -6.66 -13.43 9.51
CA VAL A 266 -5.27 -13.01 9.42
C VAL A 266 -5.10 -11.54 9.76
N PHE A 267 -3.92 -11.22 10.32
CA PHE A 267 -3.50 -9.85 10.59
C PHE A 267 -2.52 -9.39 9.51
N MET A 268 -2.70 -8.16 9.02
CA MET A 268 -1.87 -7.50 8.00
C MET A 268 -1.46 -6.10 8.43
N HIS A 269 -0.27 -5.68 8.01
CA HIS A 269 0.28 -4.35 8.27
C HIS A 269 1.35 -4.00 7.24
N CYS A 270 1.22 -2.85 6.58
CA CYS A 270 2.15 -2.42 5.52
C CYS A 270 3.59 -2.14 6.00
N LEU A 271 3.82 -2.10 7.30
CA LEU A 271 5.09 -1.78 7.96
C LEU A 271 5.66 -0.38 7.62
N PRO A 272 6.34 0.30 8.56
CA PRO A 272 6.76 -0.17 9.88
C PRO A 272 5.57 -0.22 10.85
N SER A 273 5.69 -1.02 11.92
CA SER A 273 4.70 -1.13 13.00
C SER A 273 5.31 -0.76 14.34
N PHE A 274 4.51 -0.16 15.23
CA PHE A 274 4.90 0.17 16.60
C PHE A 274 4.27 -0.82 17.60
N HIS A 275 4.60 -2.09 17.44
CA HIS A 275 4.14 -3.17 18.31
C HIS A 275 5.02 -3.39 19.55
N ASP A 276 6.21 -2.73 19.60
CA ASP A 276 7.14 -2.79 20.74
C ASP A 276 7.97 -1.51 20.88
N LEU A 277 8.89 -1.47 21.87
CA LEU A 277 9.78 -0.35 22.15
C LEU A 277 11.20 -0.50 21.55
N LYS A 278 11.41 -1.42 20.60
CA LYS A 278 12.75 -1.67 20.03
C LYS A 278 13.19 -0.62 19.02
N THR A 279 12.25 0.18 18.49
CA THR A 279 12.60 1.29 17.57
C THR A 279 12.88 2.58 18.34
N THR A 280 13.73 3.48 17.80
CA THR A 280 14.03 4.76 18.44
C THR A 280 12.76 5.59 18.65
N LEU A 281 11.92 5.71 17.63
CA LEU A 281 10.67 6.48 17.73
C LEU A 281 9.67 5.81 18.67
N GLY A 282 9.48 4.49 18.59
CA GLY A 282 8.60 3.74 19.48
C GLY A 282 8.99 3.94 20.96
N LYS A 283 10.29 3.90 21.25
CA LYS A 283 10.80 4.17 22.61
C LYS A 283 10.50 5.61 23.07
N GLN A 284 10.76 6.62 22.24
CA GLN A 284 10.49 8.01 22.56
C GLN A 284 8.99 8.28 22.83
N ILE A 285 8.12 7.76 21.98
CA ILE A 285 6.66 7.89 22.15
C ILE A 285 6.19 7.09 23.37
N GLY A 286 6.69 5.86 23.53
CA GLY A 286 6.38 5.02 24.69
C GLY A 286 6.75 5.68 26.03
N GLU A 287 7.95 6.26 26.15
CA GLU A 287 8.40 6.99 27.31
C GLU A 287 7.55 8.26 27.57
N LYS A 288 7.18 8.98 26.49
CA LYS A 288 6.40 10.23 26.59
C LYS A 288 4.95 9.98 27.03
N PHE A 289 4.32 8.93 26.53
CA PHE A 289 2.89 8.67 26.71
C PHE A 289 2.57 7.46 27.63
N GLY A 290 3.59 6.74 28.09
CA GLY A 290 3.42 5.59 28.99
C GLY A 290 2.80 4.37 28.33
N ILE A 291 3.06 4.16 27.03
CA ILE A 291 2.55 3.03 26.22
C ILE A 291 3.71 2.21 25.66
N SER A 292 3.53 0.90 25.51
CA SER A 292 4.55 -0.01 24.97
C SER A 292 4.21 -0.53 23.56
N GLU A 293 2.95 -0.44 23.18
CA GLU A 293 2.38 -0.94 21.93
C GLU A 293 1.37 0.10 21.43
N MET A 294 1.27 0.29 20.13
CA MET A 294 0.40 1.31 19.54
C MET A 294 -0.75 0.66 18.75
N GLU A 295 -0.68 0.67 17.41
CA GLU A 295 -1.75 0.21 16.53
C GLU A 295 -2.01 -1.30 16.59
N VAL A 296 -1.03 -2.07 17.05
CA VAL A 296 -1.13 -3.51 17.26
C VAL A 296 -0.30 -3.94 18.45
N THR A 297 -0.74 -5.00 19.16
CA THR A 297 0.05 -5.61 20.24
C THR A 297 1.14 -6.54 19.68
N ASP A 298 2.26 -6.67 20.43
CA ASP A 298 3.35 -7.59 20.07
C ASP A 298 2.85 -9.05 19.99
N GLU A 299 1.91 -9.44 20.89
CA GLU A 299 1.28 -10.75 20.87
C GLU A 299 0.59 -11.06 19.54
N VAL A 300 -0.12 -10.10 18.94
CA VAL A 300 -0.77 -10.28 17.62
C VAL A 300 0.25 -10.21 16.51
N PHE A 301 1.17 -9.26 16.55
CA PHE A 301 2.19 -9.07 15.52
C PHE A 301 3.07 -10.30 15.31
N GLU A 302 3.45 -10.97 16.40
CA GLU A 302 4.28 -12.19 16.40
C GLU A 302 3.47 -13.51 16.36
N SER A 303 2.15 -13.43 16.26
CA SER A 303 1.27 -14.60 16.22
C SER A 303 1.31 -15.33 14.89
N SER A 304 0.80 -16.59 14.88
CA SER A 304 0.62 -17.38 13.64
C SER A 304 -0.47 -16.81 12.70
N GLN A 305 -1.30 -15.89 13.17
CA GLN A 305 -2.29 -15.20 12.35
C GLN A 305 -1.69 -13.99 11.61
N SER A 306 -0.51 -13.53 12.02
CA SER A 306 0.20 -12.42 11.35
C SER A 306 0.87 -12.90 10.07
N ILE A 307 0.54 -12.24 8.95
CA ILE A 307 1.11 -12.51 7.62
C ILE A 307 1.85 -11.29 7.05
N VAL A 308 2.30 -10.40 7.93
CA VAL A 308 2.93 -9.12 7.55
C VAL A 308 4.22 -9.27 6.76
N PHE A 309 4.99 -10.34 6.96
CA PHE A 309 6.23 -10.57 6.24
C PHE A 309 5.99 -11.19 4.85
N ASP A 310 4.95 -12.01 4.69
CA ASP A 310 4.50 -12.49 3.38
C ASP A 310 3.97 -11.32 2.54
N GLU A 311 3.20 -10.43 3.15
CA GLU A 311 2.74 -9.17 2.59
C GLU A 311 3.93 -8.30 2.13
N ALA A 312 4.94 -8.13 2.98
CA ALA A 312 6.13 -7.36 2.66
C ALA A 312 6.94 -7.98 1.51
N GLU A 313 7.09 -9.31 1.45
CA GLU A 313 7.73 -10.02 0.32
C GLU A 313 6.96 -9.78 -0.98
N ASN A 314 5.64 -9.86 -0.94
CA ASN A 314 4.78 -9.74 -2.11
C ASN A 314 4.86 -8.36 -2.78
N ARG A 315 5.30 -7.31 -2.06
CA ARG A 315 5.58 -5.98 -2.64
C ARG A 315 6.54 -6.06 -3.83
N MET A 316 7.62 -6.80 -3.70
CA MET A 316 8.58 -6.96 -4.78
C MET A 316 7.96 -7.68 -5.99
N HIS A 317 7.13 -8.69 -5.77
CA HIS A 317 6.54 -9.47 -6.85
C HIS A 317 5.46 -8.70 -7.61
N THR A 318 4.62 -7.96 -6.92
CA THR A 318 3.58 -7.14 -7.57
C THR A 318 4.15 -5.91 -8.27
N ILE A 319 5.16 -5.25 -7.71
CA ILE A 319 5.91 -4.19 -8.38
C ILE A 319 6.57 -4.72 -9.66
N LYS A 320 7.18 -5.91 -9.59
CA LYS A 320 7.76 -6.60 -10.76
C LYS A 320 6.71 -6.82 -11.85
N ALA A 321 5.51 -7.30 -11.49
CA ALA A 321 4.43 -7.51 -12.44
C ALA A 321 3.96 -6.21 -13.09
N VAL A 322 3.79 -5.14 -12.31
CA VAL A 322 3.40 -3.81 -12.85
C VAL A 322 4.45 -3.31 -13.83
N MET A 323 5.75 -3.35 -13.48
CA MET A 323 6.81 -2.92 -14.38
C MET A 323 6.87 -3.77 -15.65
N ALA A 324 6.82 -5.09 -15.53
CA ALA A 324 6.86 -6.00 -16.68
C ALA A 324 5.66 -5.85 -17.62
N ALA A 325 4.48 -5.54 -17.09
CA ALA A 325 3.27 -5.35 -17.88
C ALA A 325 3.25 -4.00 -18.62
N THR A 326 3.82 -2.95 -18.03
CA THR A 326 3.69 -1.58 -18.53
C THR A 326 4.86 -1.14 -19.43
N LEU A 327 6.02 -1.77 -19.35
CA LEU A 327 7.20 -1.53 -20.20
C LEU A 327 7.19 -2.38 -21.46
#